data_a394b957459b435323cd5e8ee5194dc3
#
_entry.id   a394b957459b435323cd5e8ee5194dc3
#
_cell.length_a   1.000
_cell.length_b   1.000
_cell.length_c   1.000
_cell.angle_alpha   90.00
_cell.angle_beta   90.00
_cell.angle_gamma   90.00
#
_symmetry.space_group_name_H-M   'P 1'
#
loop_
_entity.id
_entity.type
_entity.pdbx_description
1 polymer ?
#
loop_
_entity_poly.entity_id
_entity_poly.type
_entity_poly.pdbx_seq_one_letter_code
_entity_poly.pdbx_strand_id
1 'polypeptide(L)'
;MNQRRRTQAERRAETRAAVLESACRLFGNKGYADTSLDEIAAGSGLTIRPIYHYFGNKVQLFAAVNEAMEERIVASLQANAADAPKDPILSAWRNFLELCEDSEFRRIVLIDSPNILGRERWAESPVTRMAAALLLEYRGNMDQRSAEIAGRMIIGALSEAALTVAESDDPASAARAAEAIAKRVSAALLQAGQAE
;
A
#
# COMPACT_ATOMS: atom_id res chain seq x y z
N MET A 1 -12.68 -39.82 8.85
CA MET A 1 -12.43 -38.50 8.22
C MET A 1 -11.06 -38.57 7.59
N ASN A 2 -11.01 -38.57 6.25
CA ASN A 2 -9.77 -38.75 5.47
C ASN A 2 -9.03 -37.39 5.41
N GLN A 3 -7.99 -37.18 6.24
CA GLN A 3 -7.14 -35.98 6.16
C GLN A 3 -6.37 -36.05 4.85
N ARG A 4 -6.80 -35.26 3.85
CA ARG A 4 -6.10 -35.08 2.58
C ARG A 4 -4.65 -34.66 2.88
N ARG A 5 -3.69 -35.50 2.52
CA ARG A 5 -2.26 -35.25 2.71
C ARG A 5 -1.87 -34.01 1.92
N ARG A 6 -1.46 -32.92 2.63
CA ARG A 6 -1.06 -31.65 2.01
C ARG A 6 0.08 -31.88 1.01
N THR A 7 -0.04 -31.24 -0.15
CA THR A 7 1.00 -31.25 -1.20
C THR A 7 2.24 -30.48 -0.75
N GLN A 8 3.36 -30.70 -1.43
CA GLN A 8 4.59 -29.95 -1.15
C GLN A 8 4.44 -28.45 -1.51
N ALA A 9 3.64 -28.11 -2.53
CA ALA A 9 3.33 -26.75 -2.92
C ALA A 9 2.51 -26.03 -1.83
N GLU A 10 1.47 -26.68 -1.27
CA GLU A 10 0.67 -26.13 -0.17
C GLU A 10 1.53 -25.86 1.07
N ARG A 11 2.42 -26.77 1.45
CA ARG A 11 3.32 -26.55 2.58
C ARG A 11 4.30 -25.39 2.38
N ARG A 12 4.81 -25.20 1.15
CA ARG A 12 5.66 -24.05 0.79
C ARG A 12 4.91 -22.75 0.89
N ALA A 13 3.67 -22.69 0.39
CA ALA A 13 2.82 -21.52 0.47
C ALA A 13 2.48 -21.17 1.94
N GLU A 14 2.12 -22.16 2.75
CA GLU A 14 1.86 -21.99 4.20
C GLU A 14 3.11 -21.46 4.94
N THR A 15 4.29 -22.01 4.66
CA THR A 15 5.56 -21.57 5.26
C THR A 15 5.87 -20.11 4.88
N ARG A 16 5.72 -19.75 3.60
CA ARG A 16 5.93 -18.38 3.11
C ARG A 16 4.94 -17.41 3.75
N ALA A 17 3.68 -17.79 3.84
CA ALA A 17 2.62 -16.98 4.45
C ALA A 17 2.88 -16.74 5.95
N ALA A 18 3.27 -17.76 6.71
CA ALA A 18 3.59 -17.65 8.13
C ALA A 18 4.76 -16.68 8.39
N VAL A 19 5.80 -16.70 7.54
CA VAL A 19 6.92 -15.74 7.63
C VAL A 19 6.43 -14.33 7.34
N LEU A 20 5.64 -14.13 6.28
CA LEU A 20 5.10 -12.82 5.91
C LEU A 20 4.20 -12.24 7.01
N GLU A 21 3.33 -13.02 7.59
CA GLU A 21 2.43 -12.60 8.68
C GLU A 21 3.24 -12.17 9.92
N SER A 22 4.22 -12.98 10.33
CA SER A 22 5.12 -12.63 11.45
C SER A 22 5.91 -11.36 11.17
N ALA A 23 6.45 -11.22 9.94
CA ALA A 23 7.20 -10.04 9.53
C ALA A 23 6.32 -8.78 9.51
N CYS A 24 5.11 -8.88 8.96
CA CYS A 24 4.14 -7.79 8.92
C CYS A 24 3.87 -7.24 10.32
N ARG A 25 3.49 -8.11 11.25
CA ARG A 25 3.22 -7.76 12.64
C ARG A 25 4.44 -7.14 13.34
N LEU A 26 5.63 -7.70 13.16
CA LEU A 26 6.83 -7.21 13.83
C LEU A 26 7.33 -5.88 13.23
N PHE A 27 7.37 -5.75 11.92
CA PHE A 27 7.70 -4.48 11.26
C PHE A 27 6.67 -3.39 11.58
N GLY A 28 5.39 -3.72 11.61
CA GLY A 28 4.33 -2.79 11.96
C GLY A 28 4.42 -2.28 13.39
N ASN A 29 4.72 -3.17 14.35
CA ASN A 29 4.77 -2.80 15.77
C ASN A 29 6.09 -2.16 16.19
N LYS A 30 7.23 -2.70 15.75
CA LYS A 30 8.57 -2.25 16.18
C LYS A 30 9.26 -1.35 15.16
N GLY A 31 8.84 -1.39 13.90
CA GLY A 31 9.54 -0.78 12.76
C GLY A 31 10.63 -1.69 12.18
N TYR A 32 11.10 -1.31 11.00
CA TYR A 32 12.12 -2.06 10.29
C TYR A 32 13.44 -2.16 11.07
N ALA A 33 13.93 -1.06 11.63
CA ALA A 33 15.24 -1.02 12.27
C ALA A 33 15.34 -2.02 13.45
N ASP A 34 14.32 -2.01 14.32
CA ASP A 34 14.31 -2.73 15.59
C ASP A 34 13.75 -4.17 15.50
N THR A 35 13.49 -4.66 14.29
CA THR A 35 13.05 -6.02 14.03
C THR A 35 14.19 -6.86 13.49
N SER A 36 14.49 -8.02 14.08
CA SER A 36 15.47 -8.98 13.57
C SER A 36 14.81 -10.13 12.81
N LEU A 37 15.58 -10.80 11.92
CA LEU A 37 15.12 -12.02 11.25
C LEU A 37 14.91 -13.19 12.21
N ASP A 38 15.66 -13.24 13.32
CA ASP A 38 15.50 -14.27 14.35
C ASP A 38 14.16 -14.12 15.09
N GLU A 39 13.75 -12.87 15.40
CA GLU A 39 12.43 -12.60 15.98
C GLU A 39 11.29 -12.98 15.03
N ILE A 40 11.45 -12.70 13.73
CA ILE A 40 10.47 -13.08 12.71
C ILE A 40 10.35 -14.61 12.61
N ALA A 41 11.50 -15.32 12.62
CA ALA A 41 11.52 -16.77 12.61
C ALA A 41 10.82 -17.36 13.84
N ALA A 42 11.16 -16.86 15.03
CA ALA A 42 10.51 -17.26 16.28
C ALA A 42 8.99 -16.99 16.26
N GLY A 43 8.59 -15.81 15.81
CA GLY A 43 7.18 -15.40 15.72
C GLY A 43 6.36 -16.19 14.70
N SER A 44 7.00 -16.77 13.69
CA SER A 44 6.37 -17.66 12.70
C SER A 44 6.37 -19.13 13.11
N GLY A 45 7.00 -19.49 14.25
CA GLY A 45 7.20 -20.87 14.66
C GLY A 45 8.17 -21.68 13.78
N LEU A 46 9.04 -20.98 13.03
CA LEU A 46 9.97 -21.56 12.08
C LEU A 46 11.42 -21.24 12.47
N THR A 47 12.37 -21.88 11.78
CA THR A 47 13.78 -21.49 11.82
C THR A 47 14.04 -20.33 10.86
N ILE A 48 15.20 -19.69 10.95
CA ILE A 48 15.60 -18.59 10.06
C ILE A 48 15.81 -19.03 8.60
N ARG A 49 16.09 -20.31 8.36
CA ARG A 49 16.41 -20.85 7.02
C ARG A 49 15.31 -20.61 5.96
N PRO A 50 14.00 -20.83 6.23
CA PRO A 50 12.93 -20.45 5.32
C PRO A 50 12.95 -18.98 4.91
N ILE A 51 13.30 -18.06 5.80
CA ILE A 51 13.35 -16.62 5.50
C ILE A 51 14.37 -16.36 4.40
N TYR A 52 15.60 -16.85 4.57
CA TYR A 52 16.62 -16.72 3.53
C TYR A 52 16.26 -17.44 2.22
N HIS A 53 15.61 -18.59 2.32
CA HIS A 53 15.20 -19.36 1.15
C HIS A 53 14.13 -18.65 0.30
N TYR A 54 13.13 -18.03 0.94
CA TYR A 54 11.99 -17.41 0.22
C TYR A 54 12.20 -15.93 -0.09
N PHE A 55 12.96 -15.23 0.71
CA PHE A 55 13.07 -13.78 0.65
C PHE A 55 14.51 -13.27 0.48
N GLY A 56 15.52 -14.10 0.73
CA GLY A 56 16.92 -13.75 0.57
C GLY A 56 17.52 -12.94 1.72
N ASN A 57 16.94 -11.77 2.05
CA ASN A 57 17.41 -10.91 3.13
C ASN A 57 16.28 -10.08 3.75
N LYS A 58 16.60 -9.31 4.81
CA LYS A 58 15.64 -8.48 5.55
C LYS A 58 14.97 -7.43 4.67
N VAL A 59 15.72 -6.80 3.76
CA VAL A 59 15.18 -5.77 2.85
C VAL A 59 14.17 -6.37 1.87
N GLN A 60 14.50 -7.52 1.28
CA GLN A 60 13.61 -8.22 0.35
C GLN A 60 12.35 -8.77 1.06
N LEU A 61 12.50 -9.24 2.31
CA LEU A 61 11.34 -9.61 3.12
C LEU A 61 10.45 -8.39 3.41
N PHE A 62 11.05 -7.25 3.75
CA PHE A 62 10.31 -6.01 3.98
C PHE A 62 9.63 -5.51 2.70
N ALA A 63 10.27 -5.62 1.55
CA ALA A 63 9.66 -5.30 0.26
C ALA A 63 8.42 -6.17 -0.01
N ALA A 64 8.48 -7.48 0.27
CA ALA A 64 7.33 -8.36 0.13
C ALA A 64 6.20 -8.04 1.12
N VAL A 65 6.52 -7.58 2.33
CA VAL A 65 5.52 -7.10 3.30
C VAL A 65 4.87 -5.80 2.81
N ASN A 66 5.67 -4.85 2.30
CA ASN A 66 5.13 -3.61 1.73
C ASN A 66 4.22 -3.88 0.52
N GLU A 67 4.61 -4.79 -0.38
CA GLU A 67 3.79 -5.21 -1.52
C GLU A 67 2.44 -5.78 -1.06
N ALA A 68 2.43 -6.64 -0.05
CA ALA A 68 1.20 -7.19 0.51
C ALA A 68 0.29 -6.10 1.14
N MET A 69 0.88 -5.05 1.73
CA MET A 69 0.13 -3.89 2.21
C MET A 69 -0.45 -3.05 1.06
N GLU A 70 0.31 -2.86 -0.01
CA GLU A 70 -0.18 -2.16 -1.21
C GLU A 70 -1.29 -2.94 -1.92
N GLU A 71 -1.24 -4.27 -1.93
CA GLU A 71 -2.34 -5.11 -2.42
C GLU A 71 -3.63 -4.90 -1.62
N ARG A 72 -3.56 -4.61 -0.32
CA ARG A 72 -4.74 -4.25 0.49
C ARG A 72 -5.37 -2.93 0.00
N ILE A 73 -4.55 -1.95 -0.41
CA ILE A 73 -5.06 -0.71 -1.01
C ILE A 73 -5.82 -1.03 -2.30
N VAL A 74 -5.19 -1.79 -3.19
CA VAL A 74 -5.79 -2.18 -4.48
C VAL A 74 -7.10 -2.94 -4.26
N ALA A 75 -7.12 -3.91 -3.36
CA ALA A 75 -8.33 -4.69 -3.05
C ALA A 75 -9.45 -3.82 -2.49
N SER A 76 -9.13 -2.87 -1.59
CA SER A 76 -10.11 -1.92 -1.05
C SER A 76 -10.69 -1.02 -2.15
N LEU A 77 -9.85 -0.51 -3.05
CA LEU A 77 -10.28 0.31 -4.18
C LEU A 77 -11.18 -0.46 -5.15
N GLN A 78 -10.84 -1.72 -5.44
CA GLN A 78 -11.65 -2.58 -6.31
C GLN A 78 -13.00 -2.94 -5.70
N ALA A 79 -13.05 -3.21 -4.40
CA ALA A 79 -14.29 -3.52 -3.70
C ALA A 79 -15.28 -2.34 -3.75
N ASN A 80 -14.79 -1.12 -3.69
CA ASN A 80 -15.58 0.10 -3.72
C ASN A 80 -15.87 0.62 -5.15
N ALA A 81 -15.20 0.10 -6.17
CA ALA A 81 -15.43 0.46 -7.57
C ALA A 81 -16.80 -0.02 -8.10
N ALA A 82 -17.40 -1.03 -7.46
CA ALA A 82 -18.72 -1.56 -7.85
C ALA A 82 -19.85 -0.51 -7.79
N ASP A 83 -19.71 0.49 -6.94
CA ASP A 83 -20.69 1.59 -6.78
C ASP A 83 -20.45 2.76 -7.76
N ALA A 84 -19.50 2.65 -8.71
CA ALA A 84 -19.13 3.67 -9.70
C ALA A 84 -19.09 5.09 -9.08
N PRO A 85 -18.09 5.40 -8.23
CA PRO A 85 -18.06 6.65 -7.49
C PRO A 85 -17.99 7.85 -8.46
N LYS A 86 -18.78 8.90 -8.17
CA LYS A 86 -18.77 10.14 -8.96
C LYS A 86 -17.41 10.83 -8.97
N ASP A 87 -16.61 10.58 -7.94
CA ASP A 87 -15.25 11.09 -7.79
C ASP A 87 -14.34 9.94 -7.31
N PRO A 88 -13.64 9.25 -8.24
CA PRO A 88 -12.82 8.11 -7.92
C PRO A 88 -11.57 8.47 -7.09
N ILE A 89 -11.01 9.67 -7.28
CA ILE A 89 -9.83 10.12 -6.52
C ILE A 89 -10.23 10.37 -5.06
N LEU A 90 -11.36 11.01 -4.85
CA LEU A 90 -11.86 11.26 -3.49
C LEU A 90 -12.27 9.95 -2.78
N SER A 91 -12.87 9.03 -3.50
CA SER A 91 -13.17 7.69 -2.98
C SER A 91 -11.90 6.96 -2.57
N ALA A 92 -10.87 6.97 -3.43
CA ALA A 92 -9.56 6.39 -3.14
C ALA A 92 -8.90 7.05 -1.92
N TRP A 93 -9.00 8.37 -1.78
CA TRP A 93 -8.51 9.11 -0.62
C TRP A 93 -9.14 8.62 0.69
N ARG A 94 -10.46 8.53 0.74
CA ARG A 94 -11.18 8.07 1.94
C ARG A 94 -10.79 6.65 2.32
N ASN A 95 -10.76 5.74 1.35
CA ASN A 95 -10.33 4.36 1.57
C ASN A 95 -8.90 4.28 2.09
N PHE A 96 -8.01 5.13 1.57
CA PHE A 96 -6.63 5.18 2.02
C PHE A 96 -6.50 5.70 3.44
N LEU A 97 -7.26 6.74 3.81
CA LEU A 97 -7.31 7.23 5.20
C LEU A 97 -7.80 6.16 6.16
N GLU A 98 -8.84 5.41 5.80
CA GLU A 98 -9.37 4.31 6.60
C GLU A 98 -8.30 3.22 6.83
N LEU A 99 -7.54 2.85 5.80
CA LEU A 99 -6.41 1.94 5.94
C LEU A 99 -5.30 2.50 6.83
N CYS A 100 -5.09 3.81 6.83
CA CYS A 100 -4.10 4.48 7.68
C CYS A 100 -4.51 4.56 9.16
N GLU A 101 -5.74 4.22 9.54
CA GLU A 101 -6.13 4.02 10.94
C GLU A 101 -5.41 2.82 11.57
N ASP A 102 -5.10 1.79 10.76
CA ASP A 102 -4.22 0.69 11.15
C ASP A 102 -2.77 1.19 11.33
N SER A 103 -2.30 1.20 12.57
CA SER A 103 -0.95 1.71 12.91
C SER A 103 0.17 0.87 12.29
N GLU A 104 -0.02 -0.43 12.11
CA GLU A 104 0.95 -1.32 11.46
C GLU A 104 1.06 -0.97 9.97
N PHE A 105 -0.08 -0.78 9.31
CA PHE A 105 -0.13 -0.34 7.91
C PHE A 105 0.57 1.00 7.73
N ARG A 106 0.22 1.99 8.54
CA ARG A 106 0.81 3.33 8.48
C ARG A 106 2.32 3.30 8.65
N ARG A 107 2.82 2.53 9.63
CA ARG A 107 4.26 2.39 9.88
C ARG A 107 4.99 1.79 8.69
N ILE A 108 4.50 0.69 8.16
CA ILE A 108 5.15 -0.02 7.05
C ILE A 108 5.12 0.83 5.78
N VAL A 109 3.95 1.33 5.38
CA VAL A 109 3.76 1.95 4.06
C VAL A 109 4.24 3.39 4.02
N LEU A 110 3.93 4.19 5.06
CA LEU A 110 4.19 5.63 5.02
C LEU A 110 5.52 6.02 5.67
N ILE A 111 5.94 5.32 6.74
CA ILE A 111 7.11 5.72 7.53
C ILE A 111 8.36 4.95 7.08
N ASP A 112 8.34 3.62 7.16
CA ASP A 112 9.54 2.82 6.92
C ASP A 112 9.83 2.61 5.43
N SER A 113 8.80 2.36 4.62
CA SER A 113 8.96 2.01 3.20
C SER A 113 9.68 3.09 2.37
N PRO A 114 9.41 4.41 2.50
CA PRO A 114 10.16 5.44 1.79
C PRO A 114 11.65 5.44 2.10
N ASN A 115 12.01 5.15 3.35
CA ASN A 115 13.38 5.18 3.83
C ASN A 115 14.17 3.92 3.48
N ILE A 116 13.52 2.76 3.47
CA ILE A 116 14.17 1.45 3.27
C ILE A 116 14.20 1.03 1.80
N LEU A 117 13.09 1.21 1.09
CA LEU A 117 12.94 0.78 -0.31
C LEU A 117 13.24 1.90 -1.31
N GLY A 118 13.34 3.15 -0.83
CA GLY A 118 13.61 4.30 -1.67
C GLY A 118 12.46 4.68 -2.59
N ARG A 119 12.73 5.65 -3.47
CA ARG A 119 11.71 6.18 -4.41
C ARG A 119 11.38 5.22 -5.55
N GLU A 120 12.28 4.30 -5.86
CA GLU A 120 12.11 3.33 -6.95
C GLU A 120 10.97 2.34 -6.68
N ARG A 121 10.62 2.11 -5.42
CA ARG A 121 9.47 1.27 -5.02
C ARG A 121 8.16 1.63 -5.75
N TRP A 122 7.99 2.91 -6.06
CA TRP A 122 6.78 3.40 -6.74
C TRP A 122 6.73 3.04 -8.24
N ALA A 123 7.87 2.74 -8.86
CA ALA A 123 7.92 2.46 -10.30
C ALA A 123 7.11 1.21 -10.69
N GLU A 124 7.14 0.19 -9.82
CA GLU A 124 6.47 -1.10 -10.03
C GLU A 124 5.31 -1.36 -9.06
N SER A 125 4.95 -0.37 -8.24
CA SER A 125 3.89 -0.48 -7.25
C SER A 125 2.54 -0.84 -7.88
N PRO A 126 1.79 -1.81 -7.33
CA PRO A 126 0.43 -2.11 -7.74
C PRO A 126 -0.50 -0.89 -7.68
N VAL A 127 -0.31 -0.04 -6.67
CA VAL A 127 -1.09 1.18 -6.47
C VAL A 127 -0.81 2.20 -7.57
N THR A 128 0.46 2.38 -7.97
CA THR A 128 0.84 3.27 -9.06
C THR A 128 0.25 2.82 -10.39
N ARG A 129 0.32 1.51 -10.69
CA ARG A 129 -0.30 0.96 -11.90
C ARG A 129 -1.80 1.17 -11.94
N MET A 130 -2.47 0.95 -10.80
CA MET A 130 -3.91 1.17 -10.69
C MET A 130 -4.29 2.64 -10.84
N ALA A 131 -3.57 3.56 -10.21
CA ALA A 131 -3.80 5.00 -10.33
C ALA A 131 -3.63 5.47 -11.78
N ALA A 132 -2.58 5.00 -12.49
CA ALA A 132 -2.38 5.32 -13.90
C ALA A 132 -3.50 4.77 -14.78
N ALA A 133 -3.96 3.53 -14.54
CA ALA A 133 -5.06 2.92 -15.28
C ALA A 133 -6.38 3.70 -15.09
N LEU A 134 -6.70 4.10 -13.86
CA LEU A 134 -7.86 4.94 -13.56
C LEU A 134 -7.80 6.30 -14.28
N LEU A 135 -6.61 6.94 -14.29
CA LEU A 135 -6.43 8.21 -15.00
C LEU A 135 -6.61 8.07 -16.52
N LEU A 136 -6.13 6.98 -17.12
CA LEU A 136 -6.32 6.70 -18.54
C LEU A 136 -7.80 6.45 -18.87
N GLU A 137 -8.53 5.75 -18.01
CA GLU A 137 -9.94 5.47 -18.19
C GLU A 137 -10.79 6.75 -18.12
N TYR A 138 -10.55 7.61 -17.13
CA TYR A 138 -11.29 8.85 -16.93
C TYR A 138 -10.83 9.99 -17.84
N ARG A 139 -9.65 9.89 -18.43
CA ARG A 139 -9.04 10.90 -19.31
C ARG A 139 -8.49 10.27 -20.58
N GLY A 140 -9.37 9.87 -21.48
CA GLY A 140 -9.03 9.21 -22.73
C GLY A 140 -8.05 9.95 -23.67
N ASN A 141 -7.69 11.20 -23.36
CA ASN A 141 -6.69 12.00 -24.07
C ASN A 141 -5.30 12.07 -23.40
N MET A 142 -5.11 11.40 -22.25
CA MET A 142 -3.83 11.35 -21.56
C MET A 142 -2.97 10.22 -22.11
N ASP A 143 -1.72 10.51 -22.43
CA ASP A 143 -0.76 9.47 -22.80
C ASP A 143 -0.29 8.66 -21.58
N GLN A 144 0.20 7.44 -21.83
CA GLN A 144 0.63 6.52 -20.77
C GLN A 144 1.64 7.12 -19.80
N ARG A 145 2.65 7.84 -20.32
CA ARG A 145 3.72 8.45 -19.50
C ARG A 145 3.18 9.55 -18.60
N SER A 146 2.29 10.38 -19.12
CA SER A 146 1.62 11.43 -18.35
C SER A 146 0.73 10.83 -17.25
N ALA A 147 0.02 9.75 -17.52
CA ALA A 147 -0.80 9.04 -16.54
C ALA A 147 0.06 8.43 -15.40
N GLU A 148 1.20 7.83 -15.72
CA GLU A 148 2.13 7.30 -14.73
C GLU A 148 2.72 8.41 -13.84
N ILE A 149 3.13 9.53 -14.42
CA ILE A 149 3.64 10.68 -13.65
C ILE A 149 2.54 11.24 -12.74
N ALA A 150 1.35 11.49 -13.28
CA ALA A 150 0.23 12.01 -12.51
C ALA A 150 -0.20 11.06 -11.39
N GLY A 151 -0.24 9.75 -11.65
CA GLY A 151 -0.52 8.73 -10.63
C GLY A 151 0.48 8.79 -9.47
N ARG A 152 1.78 8.88 -9.77
CA ARG A 152 2.84 9.00 -8.74
C ARG A 152 2.72 10.31 -7.95
N MET A 153 2.39 11.42 -8.60
CA MET A 153 2.17 12.71 -7.93
C MET A 153 0.98 12.64 -6.98
N ILE A 154 -0.13 12.05 -7.41
CA ILE A 154 -1.33 11.87 -6.58
C ILE A 154 -1.01 11.00 -5.37
N ILE A 155 -0.38 9.84 -5.57
CA ILE A 155 -0.03 8.93 -4.47
C ILE A 155 0.89 9.61 -3.48
N GLY A 156 1.91 10.34 -3.95
CA GLY A 156 2.81 11.10 -3.08
C GLY A 156 2.08 12.17 -2.25
N ALA A 157 1.20 12.93 -2.89
CA ALA A 157 0.40 13.95 -2.20
C ALA A 157 -0.57 13.35 -1.17
N LEU A 158 -1.22 12.23 -1.50
CA LEU A 158 -2.13 11.54 -0.58
C LEU A 158 -1.37 10.90 0.59
N SER A 159 -0.18 10.34 0.36
CA SER A 159 0.67 9.79 1.41
C SER A 159 1.12 10.86 2.41
N GLU A 160 1.57 12.01 1.92
CA GLU A 160 1.96 13.16 2.75
C GLU A 160 0.79 13.72 3.56
N ALA A 161 -0.38 13.86 2.91
CA ALA A 161 -1.58 14.30 3.60
C ALA A 161 -2.03 13.32 4.70
N ALA A 162 -1.92 12.02 4.48
CA ALA A 162 -2.26 11.00 5.48
C ALA A 162 -1.31 11.04 6.68
N LEU A 163 0.00 11.24 6.46
CA LEU A 163 0.97 11.45 7.54
C LEU A 163 0.65 12.71 8.34
N THR A 164 0.38 13.83 7.64
CA THR A 164 0.01 15.10 8.29
C THR A 164 -1.24 14.95 9.17
N VAL A 165 -2.25 14.20 8.69
CA VAL A 165 -3.45 13.90 9.49
C VAL A 165 -3.11 13.06 10.72
N ALA A 166 -2.28 12.03 10.56
CA ALA A 166 -1.91 11.13 11.66
C ALA A 166 -1.05 11.78 12.74
N GLU A 167 -0.27 12.81 12.39
CA GLU A 167 0.63 13.55 13.30
C GLU A 167 -0.03 14.79 13.90
N SER A 168 -1.25 15.13 13.47
CA SER A 168 -1.96 16.34 13.93
C SER A 168 -2.49 16.18 15.35
N ASP A 169 -2.45 17.27 16.13
CA ASP A 169 -3.12 17.36 17.43
C ASP A 169 -4.67 17.32 17.32
N ASP A 170 -5.21 17.69 16.14
CA ASP A 170 -6.63 17.55 15.78
C ASP A 170 -6.77 16.79 14.44
N PRO A 171 -6.69 15.45 14.47
CA PRO A 171 -6.78 14.63 13.25
C PRO A 171 -8.09 14.84 12.49
N ALA A 172 -9.20 15.09 13.18
CA ALA A 172 -10.50 15.30 12.54
C ALA A 172 -10.54 16.60 11.71
N SER A 173 -9.96 17.68 12.22
CA SER A 173 -9.85 18.94 11.48
C SER A 173 -8.87 18.81 10.30
N ALA A 174 -7.72 18.17 10.53
CA ALA A 174 -6.73 17.93 9.50
C ALA A 174 -7.30 17.05 8.36
N ALA A 175 -8.05 16.00 8.67
CA ALA A 175 -8.69 15.14 7.69
C ALA A 175 -9.70 15.92 6.82
N ARG A 176 -10.52 16.79 7.41
CA ARG A 176 -11.46 17.66 6.65
C ARG A 176 -10.71 18.62 5.74
N ALA A 177 -9.63 19.23 6.20
CA ALA A 177 -8.80 20.12 5.38
C ALA A 177 -8.16 19.36 4.20
N ALA A 178 -7.57 18.20 4.47
CA ALA A 178 -6.98 17.34 3.45
C ALA A 178 -8.02 16.87 2.42
N GLU A 179 -9.23 16.49 2.84
CA GLU A 179 -10.32 16.14 1.94
C GLU A 179 -10.76 17.31 1.06
N ALA A 180 -10.82 18.53 1.60
CA ALA A 180 -11.15 19.72 0.81
C ALA A 180 -10.10 19.99 -0.27
N ILE A 181 -8.82 19.76 0.02
CA ILE A 181 -7.71 19.87 -0.95
C ILE A 181 -7.80 18.74 -1.97
N ALA A 182 -7.99 17.49 -1.54
CA ALA A 182 -8.16 16.35 -2.43
C ALA A 182 -9.29 16.55 -3.44
N LYS A 183 -10.43 17.10 -3.01
CA LYS A 183 -11.55 17.48 -3.91
C LYS A 183 -11.15 18.49 -4.98
N ARG A 184 -10.33 19.51 -4.63
CA ARG A 184 -9.86 20.52 -5.61
C ARG A 184 -8.88 19.90 -6.60
N VAL A 185 -7.97 19.05 -6.13
CA VAL A 185 -7.02 18.35 -6.99
C VAL A 185 -7.75 17.42 -7.95
N SER A 186 -8.69 16.62 -7.43
CA SER A 186 -9.53 15.75 -8.24
C SER A 186 -10.30 16.53 -9.31
N ALA A 187 -10.98 17.60 -8.93
CA ALA A 187 -11.72 18.45 -9.87
C ALA A 187 -10.81 19.02 -10.98
N ALA A 188 -9.63 19.53 -10.62
CA ALA A 188 -8.66 20.04 -11.59
C ALA A 188 -8.16 18.95 -12.55
N LEU A 189 -7.89 17.77 -12.04
CA LEU A 189 -7.46 16.62 -12.85
C LEU A 189 -8.59 16.10 -13.74
N LEU A 190 -9.83 16.09 -13.28
CA LEU A 190 -10.97 15.58 -14.03
C LEU A 190 -11.54 16.62 -15.02
N GLN A 191 -11.42 17.93 -14.77
CA GLN A 191 -11.97 19.00 -15.62
C GLN A 191 -11.03 19.45 -16.75
N ALA A 192 -9.73 19.35 -16.60
CA ALA A 192 -8.76 19.80 -17.63
C ALA A 192 -8.86 19.05 -18.98
N GLY A 193 -9.73 18.07 -19.12
CA GLY A 193 -10.03 17.34 -20.37
C GLY A 193 -11.28 17.83 -21.11
N GLN A 194 -11.98 18.87 -20.64
CA GLN A 194 -13.18 19.41 -21.29
C GLN A 194 -12.92 20.74 -22.03
N ALA A 195 -11.66 21.21 -22.03
CA ALA A 195 -11.31 22.55 -22.53
C ALA A 195 -10.45 22.52 -23.83
N GLU A 196 -10.63 21.50 -24.69
CA GLU A 196 -10.15 21.51 -26.08
C GLU A 196 -11.25 21.11 -27.07
#